data_8c6beb6a5219517993996443f0cbdeba
#
_entry.id   8c6beb6a5219517993996443f0cbdeba
#
_cell.length_a   1.000
_cell.length_b   1.000
_cell.length_c   1.000
_cell.angle_alpha   90.00
_cell.angle_beta   90.00
_cell.angle_gamma   90.00
#
_symmetry.space_group_name_H-M   'P 1'
#
loop_
_entity.id
_entity.type
_entity.pdbx_description
1 polymer ?
#
loop_
_entity_poly.entity_id
_entity_poly.type
_entity_poly.pdbx_seq_one_letter_code
_entity_poly.pdbx_strand_id
1 'polypeptide(L)'
;MMFDHKQRQPVTRRDALRRVGNGFGMMAFAGMLGNSMARAGLTGSSTGVATLDYPQRVKRVIFLFMNGGLSTIDAFDPKPMLDKYDGQPMPGGSISTERRTGELMKSPYTYKKHGQCGMDVSDLWPHLSEVVDDICWVRSVYTEIPNHEPSCLMLNTGANQAGRPSMGAWMTYGLGTENQNLPGYVVLCPDIPTTVGPPLWSNGFLPAINQGTYISNKISKLGPDGKPSDMPDEREKAVMDKDGKEKIKPVVVEKNFDPKKILNYVNNPKFSLVEQRRELDLLQKLEKIRAEDAGTDQQVEAVIQSMEVGYRMQTEAPEVFDIRKESQATLDLYGPGDVARGALTAVRLVEKGVRMVQLYYSKGDPWDAHADILGHKVNAKNSDQAFAAVIKDLKSRGLWKDTLVVCGSEFGRTPVREVGGMAGGGVKRGRDHNPFGFTMWLAGGAVKGGTIYGATDDFGFKAIEKPAHVHDIHATILYLMGIDHKKLTYRYSGRDFRLTDVAGNVLHELIA
;
A
#
# COMPACT_ATOMS: atom_id res chain seq x y z
N MET A 1 34.80 54.14 16.29
CA MET A 1 34.22 52.80 16.39
C MET A 1 32.70 52.91 16.23
N MET A 2 32.19 52.65 15.04
CA MET A 2 30.76 52.68 14.76
C MET A 2 30.24 51.22 14.94
N PHE A 3 29.34 51.03 15.89
CA PHE A 3 28.61 49.78 16.03
C PHE A 3 27.44 49.77 15.05
N ASP A 4 27.51 48.92 14.03
CA ASP A 4 26.46 48.65 13.06
C ASP A 4 25.33 47.82 13.72
N HIS A 5 24.27 48.49 14.16
CA HIS A 5 23.04 47.91 14.64
C HIS A 5 22.20 47.44 13.42
N LYS A 6 22.53 46.27 12.85
CA LYS A 6 21.57 45.58 11.98
C LYS A 6 20.33 45.26 12.81
N GLN A 7 19.28 46.05 12.64
CA GLN A 7 17.94 45.75 13.13
C GLN A 7 17.51 44.38 12.61
N ARG A 8 17.49 43.37 13.50
CA ARG A 8 16.90 42.08 13.20
C ARG A 8 15.40 42.32 13.05
N GLN A 9 14.87 42.23 11.83
CA GLN A 9 13.44 42.21 11.60
C GLN A 9 12.80 41.08 12.41
N PRO A 10 11.62 41.27 13.01
CA PRO A 10 10.92 40.24 13.75
C PRO A 10 10.63 39.06 12.80
N VAL A 11 11.08 37.89 13.20
CA VAL A 11 10.86 36.64 12.43
C VAL A 11 9.37 36.35 12.42
N THR A 12 8.75 36.35 11.23
CA THR A 12 7.34 35.97 11.13
C THR A 12 7.14 34.49 11.45
N ARG A 13 5.93 34.09 11.88
CA ARG A 13 5.57 32.69 12.13
C ARG A 13 5.90 31.80 10.94
N ARG A 14 5.64 32.29 9.74
CA ARG A 14 5.93 31.59 8.49
C ARG A 14 7.44 31.38 8.30
N ASP A 15 8.26 32.33 8.71
CA ASP A 15 9.72 32.22 8.63
C ASP A 15 10.27 31.33 9.73
N ALA A 16 9.68 31.31 10.93
CA ALA A 16 10.01 30.36 11.99
C ALA A 16 9.67 28.92 11.57
N LEU A 17 8.45 28.69 11.07
CA LEU A 17 8.02 27.38 10.54
C LEU A 17 8.87 26.95 9.34
N ARG A 18 9.26 27.87 8.44
CA ARG A 18 10.18 27.55 7.34
C ARG A 18 11.59 27.18 7.81
N ARG A 19 12.10 27.84 8.84
CA ARG A 19 13.45 27.56 9.37
C ARG A 19 13.50 26.22 10.07
N VAL A 20 12.50 25.89 10.87
CA VAL A 20 12.32 24.59 11.52
C VAL A 20 11.98 23.51 10.48
N GLY A 21 11.12 23.84 9.53
CA GLY A 21 10.66 22.94 8.45
C GLY A 21 11.74 22.52 7.46
N ASN A 22 12.86 23.24 7.33
CA ASN A 22 13.95 22.83 6.43
C ASN A 22 14.68 21.55 6.85
N GLY A 23 14.40 21.00 8.03
CA GLY A 23 14.91 19.71 8.48
C GLY A 23 13.83 18.61 8.57
N PHE A 24 12.59 19.02 8.84
CA PHE A 24 11.40 18.17 8.81
C PHE A 24 10.61 18.36 7.50
N GLY A 25 11.21 19.02 6.53
CA GLY A 25 10.58 19.82 5.47
C GLY A 25 9.76 19.06 4.45
N MET A 26 9.93 17.77 4.23
CA MET A 26 9.13 17.06 3.21
C MET A 26 7.81 16.53 3.78
N MET A 27 7.75 16.14 5.05
CA MET A 27 6.49 15.69 5.66
C MET A 27 5.53 16.84 5.94
N ALA A 28 6.05 17.97 6.43
CA ALA A 28 5.25 19.18 6.65
C ALA A 28 4.89 19.90 5.34
N PHE A 29 5.75 19.85 4.31
CA PHE A 29 5.54 20.52 3.03
C PHE A 29 4.51 19.82 2.15
N ALA A 30 4.42 18.48 2.20
CA ALA A 30 3.35 17.74 1.56
C ALA A 30 1.96 18.11 2.15
N GLY A 31 1.89 18.36 3.47
CA GLY A 31 0.67 18.87 4.11
C GLY A 31 0.31 20.31 3.72
N MET A 32 1.29 21.15 3.39
CA MET A 32 1.04 22.56 3.01
C MET A 32 0.61 22.74 1.55
N LEU A 33 1.07 21.91 0.62
CA LEU A 33 0.69 22.00 -0.80
C LEU A 33 -0.77 21.58 -1.04
N GLY A 34 -1.34 20.71 -0.17
CA GLY A 34 -2.75 20.35 -0.21
C GLY A 34 -3.71 21.43 0.31
N ASN A 35 -3.20 22.46 1.02
CA ASN A 35 -4.02 23.39 1.79
C ASN A 35 -4.28 24.75 1.15
N SER A 36 -3.95 25.00 -0.12
CA SER A 36 -4.31 26.26 -0.77
C SER A 36 -5.81 26.43 -1.04
N MET A 37 -6.65 25.44 -0.78
CA MET A 37 -8.11 25.48 -1.00
C MET A 37 -8.98 25.38 0.28
N ALA A 38 -8.42 25.21 1.47
CA ALA A 38 -9.20 25.02 2.68
C ALA A 38 -9.35 26.30 3.53
N ARG A 39 -10.07 27.28 3.01
CA ARG A 39 -10.63 28.39 3.80
C ARG A 39 -12.15 28.22 3.91
N ALA A 40 -12.64 27.30 4.75
CA ALA A 40 -14.03 27.37 5.24
C ALA A 40 -14.22 26.40 6.42
N GLY A 41 -14.51 26.98 7.58
CA GLY A 41 -15.40 26.42 8.61
C GLY A 41 -14.94 25.13 9.32
N LEU A 42 -13.98 25.24 10.25
CA LEU A 42 -13.68 24.15 11.17
C LEU A 42 -14.34 24.42 12.54
N THR A 43 -15.46 23.75 12.76
CA THR A 43 -15.99 23.50 14.10
C THR A 43 -16.10 21.97 14.24
N GLY A 44 -15.13 21.35 14.87
CA GLY A 44 -15.13 19.93 15.14
C GLY A 44 -13.84 19.51 15.83
N SER A 45 -13.81 19.66 17.15
CA SER A 45 -12.75 19.09 18.00
C SER A 45 -12.92 17.57 18.05
N SER A 46 -11.89 16.81 17.74
CA SER A 46 -11.64 15.59 18.49
C SER A 46 -10.23 15.03 18.24
N THR A 47 -9.38 15.20 19.23
CA THR A 47 -8.30 14.26 19.55
C THR A 47 -8.87 13.06 20.34
N GLY A 48 -10.10 12.67 20.06
CA GLY A 48 -10.74 11.53 20.69
C GLY A 48 -10.50 10.27 19.91
N VAL A 49 -9.86 9.28 20.52
CA VAL A 49 -10.00 7.88 20.10
C VAL A 49 -11.49 7.62 19.96
N ALA A 50 -11.95 7.34 18.74
CA ALA A 50 -13.35 7.04 18.50
C ALA A 50 -13.74 5.85 19.39
N THR A 51 -14.86 5.96 20.09
CA THR A 51 -15.43 4.79 20.75
C THR A 51 -15.72 3.77 19.67
N LEU A 52 -15.20 2.54 19.86
CA LEU A 52 -15.42 1.46 18.92
C LEU A 52 -16.93 1.19 18.79
N ASP A 53 -17.40 1.13 17.55
CA ASP A 53 -18.81 0.81 17.25
C ASP A 53 -19.08 -0.69 17.35
N TYR A 54 -18.03 -1.50 17.06
CA TYR A 54 -18.07 -2.96 17.08
C TYR A 54 -16.87 -3.53 17.85
N PRO A 55 -16.94 -4.78 18.29
CA PRO A 55 -15.74 -5.46 18.83
C PRO A 55 -14.60 -5.42 17.81
N GLN A 56 -13.47 -4.85 18.19
CA GLN A 56 -12.27 -4.79 17.36
C GLN A 56 -11.71 -6.20 17.19
N ARG A 57 -11.69 -6.70 15.97
CA ARG A 57 -11.20 -8.04 15.62
C ARG A 57 -9.75 -7.99 15.12
N VAL A 58 -9.34 -6.87 14.51
CA VAL A 58 -7.95 -6.62 14.11
C VAL A 58 -7.54 -5.22 14.53
N LYS A 59 -6.27 -5.07 14.85
CA LYS A 59 -5.70 -3.78 15.26
C LYS A 59 -4.89 -3.13 14.15
N ARG A 60 -4.35 -3.93 13.21
CA ARG A 60 -3.38 -3.51 12.22
C ARG A 60 -3.70 -4.11 10.86
N VAL A 61 -3.31 -3.39 9.81
CA VAL A 61 -3.52 -3.81 8.41
C VAL A 61 -2.19 -3.75 7.66
N ILE A 62 -1.86 -4.81 6.94
CA ILE A 62 -0.83 -4.83 5.90
C ILE A 62 -1.54 -4.93 4.57
N PHE A 63 -1.34 -3.95 3.68
CA PHE A 63 -1.88 -3.98 2.33
C PHE A 63 -0.76 -4.21 1.31
N LEU A 64 -0.75 -5.39 0.71
CA LEU A 64 0.15 -5.79 -0.35
C LEU A 64 -0.48 -5.39 -1.70
N PHE A 65 -0.05 -4.28 -2.26
CA PHE A 65 -0.66 -3.69 -3.44
C PHE A 65 0.15 -4.01 -4.70
N MET A 66 -0.47 -4.78 -5.60
CA MET A 66 0.12 -5.21 -6.88
C MET A 66 -0.27 -4.23 -8.00
N ASN A 67 0.34 -3.06 -7.99
CA ASN A 67 0.02 -1.97 -8.91
C ASN A 67 0.28 -2.34 -10.37
N GLY A 68 -0.71 -2.05 -11.21
CA GLY A 68 -0.69 -2.31 -12.65
C GLY A 68 -1.69 -3.37 -13.14
N GLY A 69 -2.64 -3.80 -12.31
CA GLY A 69 -3.72 -4.69 -12.76
C GLY A 69 -3.27 -6.14 -12.97
N LEU A 70 -3.06 -6.89 -11.89
CA LEU A 70 -2.76 -8.32 -11.91
C LEU A 70 -3.84 -9.09 -12.68
N SER A 71 -3.43 -9.95 -13.62
CA SER A 71 -4.36 -10.88 -14.28
C SER A 71 -4.77 -12.01 -13.36
N THR A 72 -5.93 -11.87 -12.72
CA THR A 72 -6.43 -12.87 -11.78
C THR A 72 -6.90 -14.15 -12.46
N ILE A 73 -7.35 -14.06 -13.72
CA ILE A 73 -7.67 -15.23 -14.55
C ILE A 73 -6.43 -16.02 -14.97
N ASP A 74 -5.24 -15.46 -14.84
CA ASP A 74 -3.96 -16.13 -15.06
C ASP A 74 -3.27 -16.53 -13.74
N ALA A 75 -3.87 -16.18 -12.59
CA ALA A 75 -3.29 -16.39 -11.28
C ALA A 75 -4.16 -17.31 -10.38
N PHE A 76 -5.44 -16.97 -10.18
CA PHE A 76 -6.28 -17.53 -9.11
C PHE A 76 -7.70 -17.92 -9.54
N ASP A 77 -8.10 -17.65 -10.78
CA ASP A 77 -9.46 -17.89 -11.28
C ASP A 77 -9.44 -18.52 -12.68
N PRO A 78 -9.00 -19.79 -12.80
CA PRO A 78 -8.93 -20.47 -14.10
C PRO A 78 -10.30 -20.58 -14.74
N LYS A 79 -10.35 -20.40 -16.06
CA LYS A 79 -11.57 -20.44 -16.85
C LYS A 79 -11.47 -21.48 -17.96
N PRO A 80 -12.04 -22.71 -17.78
CA PRO A 80 -12.00 -23.75 -18.77
C PRO A 80 -12.59 -23.33 -20.14
N MET A 81 -13.49 -22.34 -20.14
CA MET A 81 -14.04 -21.81 -21.39
C MET A 81 -13.01 -21.03 -22.21
N LEU A 82 -11.96 -20.48 -21.57
CA LEU A 82 -10.85 -19.86 -22.31
C LEU A 82 -10.00 -20.91 -23.03
N ASP A 83 -9.84 -22.10 -22.47
CA ASP A 83 -9.16 -23.21 -23.15
C ASP A 83 -9.97 -23.69 -24.36
N LYS A 84 -11.30 -23.82 -24.17
CA LYS A 84 -12.22 -24.31 -25.21
C LYS A 84 -12.34 -23.35 -26.40
N TYR A 85 -12.34 -22.06 -26.15
CA TYR A 85 -12.56 -21.01 -27.16
C TYR A 85 -11.30 -20.21 -27.48
N ASP A 86 -10.11 -20.73 -27.15
CA ASP A 86 -8.84 -20.05 -27.44
C ASP A 86 -8.72 -19.68 -28.93
N GLY A 87 -8.39 -18.43 -29.20
CA GLY A 87 -8.28 -17.90 -30.57
C GLY A 87 -9.61 -17.66 -31.28
N GLN A 88 -10.76 -17.78 -30.61
CA GLN A 88 -12.08 -17.55 -31.16
C GLN A 88 -12.69 -16.24 -30.65
N PRO A 89 -13.61 -15.61 -31.39
CA PRO A 89 -14.37 -14.47 -30.87
C PRO A 89 -15.16 -14.83 -29.61
N MET A 90 -15.39 -13.84 -28.76
CA MET A 90 -16.21 -13.99 -27.57
C MET A 90 -17.64 -14.42 -27.94
N PRO A 91 -18.16 -15.55 -27.45
CA PRO A 91 -19.56 -15.91 -27.64
C PRO A 91 -20.50 -14.84 -27.07
N GLY A 92 -21.50 -14.46 -27.86
CA GLY A 92 -22.44 -13.41 -27.46
C GLY A 92 -22.05 -11.99 -27.88
N GLY A 93 -20.93 -11.80 -28.53
CA GLY A 93 -20.48 -10.52 -29.09
C GLY A 93 -19.25 -9.94 -28.38
N SER A 94 -18.86 -8.73 -28.76
CA SER A 94 -17.71 -8.04 -28.19
C SER A 94 -18.03 -7.50 -26.79
N ILE A 95 -17.06 -7.61 -25.89
CA ILE A 95 -17.10 -6.98 -24.56
C ILE A 95 -16.64 -5.51 -24.66
N SER A 96 -17.13 -4.66 -23.77
CA SER A 96 -16.65 -3.28 -23.65
C SER A 96 -15.31 -3.26 -22.94
N THR A 97 -14.29 -2.79 -23.63
CA THR A 97 -12.90 -2.69 -23.15
C THR A 97 -12.36 -1.29 -23.39
N GLU A 98 -11.30 -0.91 -22.70
CA GLU A 98 -10.67 0.41 -22.88
C GLU A 98 -9.94 0.49 -24.23
N ARG A 99 -9.25 -0.60 -24.59
CA ARG A 99 -8.50 -0.69 -25.83
C ARG A 99 -9.14 -1.70 -26.77
N ARG A 100 -8.72 -1.66 -28.01
CA ARG A 100 -9.19 -2.62 -29.01
C ARG A 100 -8.72 -4.02 -28.65
N THR A 101 -9.66 -4.95 -28.52
CA THR A 101 -9.42 -6.36 -28.19
C THR A 101 -9.81 -7.28 -29.33
N GLY A 102 -9.22 -8.46 -29.34
CA GLY A 102 -9.44 -9.51 -30.34
C GLY A 102 -10.14 -10.73 -29.74
N GLU A 103 -9.61 -11.89 -30.07
CA GLU A 103 -10.16 -13.18 -29.69
C GLU A 103 -9.86 -13.50 -28.22
N LEU A 104 -10.61 -14.47 -27.67
CA LEU A 104 -10.34 -15.08 -26.37
C LEU A 104 -8.93 -15.67 -26.36
N MET A 105 -8.30 -15.57 -25.21
CA MET A 105 -6.95 -16.07 -25.00
C MET A 105 -6.90 -16.95 -23.74
N LYS A 106 -6.53 -18.20 -23.91
CA LYS A 106 -6.29 -19.10 -22.77
C LYS A 106 -5.11 -18.61 -21.93
N SER A 107 -5.09 -19.02 -20.66
CA SER A 107 -3.95 -18.76 -19.80
C SER A 107 -2.71 -19.54 -20.31
N PRO A 108 -1.53 -18.89 -20.35
CA PRO A 108 -0.29 -19.61 -20.65
C PRO A 108 0.24 -20.40 -19.44
N TYR A 109 -0.42 -20.31 -18.28
CA TYR A 109 -0.01 -20.92 -17.03
C TYR A 109 -0.86 -22.13 -16.70
N THR A 110 -0.29 -23.08 -15.94
CA THR A 110 -0.97 -24.31 -15.50
C THR A 110 -1.52 -24.13 -14.09
N TYR A 111 -2.64 -24.79 -13.81
CA TYR A 111 -3.32 -24.69 -12.51
C TYR A 111 -3.36 -26.03 -11.80
N LYS A 112 -3.32 -25.96 -10.48
CA LYS A 112 -3.57 -27.10 -9.59
C LYS A 112 -4.45 -26.64 -8.42
N LYS A 113 -5.19 -27.59 -7.86
CA LYS A 113 -5.91 -27.37 -6.60
C LYS A 113 -4.97 -27.56 -5.42
N HIS A 114 -5.02 -26.61 -4.49
CA HIS A 114 -4.15 -26.58 -3.33
C HIS A 114 -4.97 -26.46 -2.04
N GLY A 115 -4.37 -26.90 -0.93
CA GLY A 115 -4.97 -26.88 0.41
C GLY A 115 -6.19 -27.79 0.55
N GLN A 116 -6.79 -27.75 1.71
CA GLN A 116 -8.06 -28.43 2.01
C GLN A 116 -9.24 -27.72 1.34
N CYS A 117 -9.14 -26.41 1.16
CA CYS A 117 -10.15 -25.58 0.47
C CYS A 117 -10.25 -25.86 -1.03
N GLY A 118 -9.27 -26.55 -1.62
CA GLY A 118 -9.24 -26.86 -3.05
C GLY A 118 -9.11 -25.62 -3.95
N MET A 119 -8.42 -24.56 -3.46
CA MET A 119 -8.19 -23.34 -4.24
C MET A 119 -7.34 -23.61 -5.47
N ASP A 120 -7.82 -23.17 -6.62
CA ASP A 120 -7.05 -23.20 -7.86
C ASP A 120 -5.99 -22.10 -7.86
N VAL A 121 -4.72 -22.49 -7.97
CA VAL A 121 -3.58 -21.57 -8.04
C VAL A 121 -2.71 -21.94 -9.24
N SER A 122 -2.28 -20.93 -10.00
CA SER A 122 -1.38 -21.17 -11.13
C SER A 122 0.06 -21.40 -10.67
N ASP A 123 0.87 -21.98 -11.54
CA ASP A 123 2.30 -22.24 -11.33
C ASP A 123 3.16 -20.97 -11.16
N LEU A 124 2.53 -19.79 -11.24
CA LEU A 124 3.12 -18.49 -10.86
C LEU A 124 3.37 -18.37 -9.35
N TRP A 125 2.57 -19.07 -8.51
CA TRP A 125 2.46 -18.82 -7.07
C TRP A 125 2.72 -20.06 -6.23
N PRO A 126 3.89 -20.72 -6.37
CA PRO A 126 4.18 -21.99 -5.65
C PRO A 126 4.23 -21.83 -4.13
N HIS A 127 4.77 -20.71 -3.59
CA HIS A 127 4.84 -20.48 -2.14
C HIS A 127 3.49 -20.06 -1.55
N LEU A 128 2.74 -19.21 -2.25
CA LEU A 128 1.41 -18.79 -1.81
C LEU A 128 0.44 -19.99 -1.79
N SER A 129 0.64 -20.96 -2.70
CA SER A 129 -0.14 -22.19 -2.73
C SER A 129 -0.03 -23.05 -1.47
N GLU A 130 1.05 -22.88 -0.69
CA GLU A 130 1.26 -23.58 0.59
C GLU A 130 0.40 -23.03 1.74
N VAL A 131 -0.13 -21.82 1.59
CA VAL A 131 -0.87 -21.11 2.63
C VAL A 131 -2.30 -20.75 2.22
N VAL A 132 -2.85 -21.38 1.18
CA VAL A 132 -4.18 -21.06 0.63
C VAL A 132 -5.31 -21.24 1.64
N ASP A 133 -5.17 -22.18 2.58
CA ASP A 133 -6.16 -22.45 3.63
C ASP A 133 -6.20 -21.33 4.70
N ASP A 134 -5.22 -20.45 4.72
CA ASP A 134 -5.18 -19.26 5.59
C ASP A 134 -5.79 -18.02 4.93
N ILE A 135 -6.10 -18.12 3.65
CA ILE A 135 -6.51 -17.00 2.81
C ILE A 135 -8.01 -17.06 2.52
N CYS A 136 -8.67 -15.94 2.66
CA CYS A 136 -10.03 -15.70 2.20
C CYS A 136 -9.98 -15.05 0.81
N TRP A 137 -10.40 -15.77 -0.21
CA TRP A 137 -10.34 -15.37 -1.62
C TRP A 137 -11.64 -14.72 -2.06
N VAL A 138 -11.62 -13.46 -2.48
CA VAL A 138 -12.77 -12.73 -2.98
C VAL A 138 -12.63 -12.61 -4.50
N ARG A 139 -13.23 -13.57 -5.25
CA ARG A 139 -13.12 -13.67 -6.71
C ARG A 139 -14.02 -12.71 -7.48
N SER A 140 -14.95 -12.07 -6.81
CA SER A 140 -15.99 -11.23 -7.41
C SER A 140 -15.81 -9.75 -7.12
N VAL A 141 -14.59 -9.30 -6.87
CA VAL A 141 -14.33 -7.87 -6.70
C VAL A 141 -14.53 -7.15 -8.02
N TYR A 142 -15.12 -5.96 -7.97
CA TYR A 142 -15.31 -5.12 -9.16
C TYR A 142 -15.23 -3.63 -8.82
N THR A 143 -14.99 -2.84 -9.83
CA THR A 143 -15.12 -1.38 -9.88
C THR A 143 -15.64 -0.98 -11.24
N GLU A 144 -16.03 0.28 -11.42
CA GLU A 144 -16.49 0.79 -12.70
C GLU A 144 -15.38 1.47 -13.53
N ILE A 145 -14.14 1.46 -13.01
CA ILE A 145 -13.06 2.30 -13.52
C ILE A 145 -11.97 1.46 -14.21
N PRO A 146 -11.77 1.58 -15.53
CA PRO A 146 -10.78 0.80 -16.26
C PRO A 146 -9.37 1.41 -16.31
N ASN A 147 -9.18 2.66 -15.89
CA ASN A 147 -7.91 3.39 -15.99
C ASN A 147 -7.12 3.33 -14.68
N HIS A 148 -5.80 3.16 -14.74
CA HIS A 148 -4.93 2.99 -13.58
C HIS A 148 -5.05 4.14 -12.56
N GLU A 149 -4.86 5.40 -13.00
CA GLU A 149 -4.86 6.54 -12.09
C GLU A 149 -6.15 6.65 -11.26
N PRO A 150 -7.36 6.77 -11.87
CA PRO A 150 -8.59 6.89 -11.10
C PRO A 150 -8.98 5.59 -10.37
N SER A 151 -8.58 4.41 -10.85
CA SER A 151 -8.86 3.15 -10.18
C SER A 151 -7.94 2.93 -8.97
N CYS A 152 -6.66 3.29 -9.08
CA CYS A 152 -5.76 3.35 -7.93
C CYS A 152 -6.28 4.30 -6.85
N LEU A 153 -6.79 5.49 -7.25
CA LEU A 153 -7.42 6.42 -6.32
C LEU A 153 -8.66 5.79 -5.67
N MET A 154 -9.55 5.15 -6.45
CA MET A 154 -10.74 4.47 -5.92
C MET A 154 -10.37 3.43 -4.87
N LEU A 155 -9.42 2.55 -5.15
CA LEU A 155 -9.02 1.51 -4.22
C LEU A 155 -8.33 2.06 -2.96
N ASN A 156 -7.59 3.17 -3.08
CA ASN A 156 -6.86 3.74 -1.94
C ASN A 156 -7.65 4.77 -1.14
N THR A 157 -8.59 5.50 -1.76
CA THR A 157 -9.28 6.65 -1.14
C THR A 157 -10.81 6.57 -1.17
N GLY A 158 -11.37 5.54 -1.80
CA GLY A 158 -12.82 5.43 -2.02
C GLY A 158 -13.39 6.47 -2.99
N ALA A 159 -12.53 7.10 -3.81
CA ALA A 159 -12.95 8.07 -4.82
C ALA A 159 -12.00 8.03 -6.03
N ASN A 160 -12.53 8.29 -7.21
CA ASN A 160 -11.77 8.28 -8.47
C ASN A 160 -11.02 9.56 -8.78
N GLN A 161 -11.03 10.52 -7.86
CA GLN A 161 -10.38 11.83 -8.00
C GLN A 161 -9.47 12.10 -6.79
N ALA A 162 -8.36 12.76 -7.04
CA ALA A 162 -7.44 13.19 -5.98
C ALA A 162 -8.09 14.20 -5.01
N GLY A 163 -7.53 14.28 -3.80
CA GLY A 163 -8.00 15.21 -2.76
C GLY A 163 -8.84 14.56 -1.65
N ARG A 164 -9.22 13.30 -1.81
CA ARG A 164 -9.86 12.51 -0.74
C ARG A 164 -8.81 11.87 0.17
N PRO A 165 -9.11 11.70 1.47
CA PRO A 165 -8.24 10.97 2.37
C PRO A 165 -8.13 9.49 1.99
N SER A 166 -6.93 8.96 2.10
CA SER A 166 -6.67 7.54 1.89
C SER A 166 -7.25 6.67 3.01
N MET A 167 -7.40 5.37 2.71
CA MET A 167 -7.88 4.37 3.68
C MET A 167 -7.04 4.38 4.96
N GLY A 168 -5.71 4.45 4.85
CA GLY A 168 -4.82 4.55 6.01
C GLY A 168 -5.01 5.84 6.80
N ALA A 169 -5.28 6.96 6.12
CA ALA A 169 -5.60 8.22 6.78
C ALA A 169 -6.93 8.14 7.55
N TRP A 170 -7.96 7.50 7.00
CA TRP A 170 -9.21 7.26 7.70
C TRP A 170 -9.05 6.34 8.92
N MET A 171 -8.23 5.28 8.79
CA MET A 171 -7.95 4.35 9.91
C MET A 171 -7.25 5.08 11.06
N THR A 172 -6.23 5.87 10.75
CA THR A 172 -5.50 6.64 11.78
C THR A 172 -6.33 7.78 12.35
N TYR A 173 -7.21 8.39 11.56
CA TYR A 173 -8.16 9.38 12.05
C TYR A 173 -9.16 8.77 13.04
N GLY A 174 -9.71 7.58 12.74
CA GLY A 174 -10.69 6.91 13.60
C GLY A 174 -10.08 6.28 14.85
N LEU A 175 -8.90 5.68 14.76
CA LEU A 175 -8.33 4.85 15.82
C LEU A 175 -7.02 5.37 16.42
N GLY A 176 -6.41 6.41 15.84
CA GLY A 176 -5.07 6.84 16.24
C GLY A 176 -4.00 5.79 15.96
N THR A 177 -2.91 5.88 16.68
CA THR A 177 -1.79 4.93 16.63
C THR A 177 -1.51 4.32 18.01
N GLU A 178 -1.06 3.07 18.03
CA GLU A 178 -0.60 2.40 19.25
C GLU A 178 0.85 2.78 19.60
N ASN A 179 1.61 3.21 18.59
CA ASN A 179 3.00 3.66 18.75
C ASN A 179 3.08 5.19 18.65
N GLN A 180 3.67 5.84 19.67
CA GLN A 180 3.85 7.29 19.71
C GLN A 180 5.12 7.76 18.98
N ASN A 181 6.02 6.85 18.61
CA ASN A 181 7.33 7.17 18.03
C ASN A 181 7.42 6.84 16.53
N LEU A 182 6.39 6.19 15.99
CA LEU A 182 6.28 5.87 14.56
C LEU A 182 4.96 6.42 14.01
N PRO A 183 4.90 6.75 12.70
CA PRO A 183 3.64 7.13 12.06
C PRO A 183 2.62 6.01 12.18
N GLY A 184 1.34 6.37 12.34
CA GLY A 184 0.26 5.38 12.35
C GLY A 184 0.02 4.74 10.98
N TYR A 185 0.45 5.41 9.90
CA TYR A 185 0.35 4.92 8.53
C TYR A 185 1.67 5.06 7.77
N VAL A 186 2.22 3.95 7.31
CA VAL A 186 3.48 3.88 6.57
C VAL A 186 3.24 3.28 5.17
N VAL A 187 3.86 3.88 4.17
CA VAL A 187 3.83 3.43 2.78
C VAL A 187 5.24 3.04 2.35
N LEU A 188 5.40 1.79 1.97
CA LEU A 188 6.65 1.20 1.49
C LEU A 188 6.58 1.00 -0.02
N CYS A 189 7.56 1.50 -0.73
CA CYS A 189 7.77 1.23 -2.15
C CYS A 189 9.24 1.43 -2.49
N PRO A 190 9.85 0.59 -3.35
CA PRO A 190 11.25 0.77 -3.77
C PRO A 190 11.49 2.13 -4.44
N ASP A 191 10.49 2.66 -5.11
CA ASP A 191 10.49 3.96 -5.79
C ASP A 191 9.07 4.52 -5.77
N ILE A 192 8.83 5.76 -6.22
CA ILE A 192 7.47 6.32 -6.23
C ILE A 192 6.55 5.45 -7.10
N PRO A 193 5.48 4.86 -6.52
CA PRO A 193 4.57 4.01 -7.27
C PRO A 193 3.70 4.85 -8.19
N THR A 194 3.37 4.31 -9.34
CA THR A 194 2.41 4.82 -10.31
C THR A 194 2.60 6.28 -10.74
N THR A 195 1.87 6.72 -11.71
CA THR A 195 1.80 8.14 -12.13
C THR A 195 1.07 9.01 -11.10
N VAL A 196 0.26 8.42 -10.20
CA VAL A 196 -0.52 9.15 -9.19
C VAL A 196 0.36 9.62 -8.03
N GLY A 197 1.21 8.74 -7.48
CA GLY A 197 2.11 9.05 -6.37
C GLY A 197 1.40 9.45 -5.06
N PRO A 198 1.83 10.57 -4.43
CA PRO A 198 1.39 10.98 -3.09
C PRO A 198 -0.13 11.06 -2.83
N PRO A 199 -1.01 11.39 -3.79
CA PRO A 199 -2.44 11.34 -3.57
C PRO A 199 -2.97 10.00 -3.06
N LEU A 200 -2.30 8.87 -3.37
CA LEU A 200 -2.71 7.53 -2.95
C LEU A 200 -2.62 7.30 -1.43
N TRP A 201 -1.78 8.07 -0.72
CA TRP A 201 -1.63 7.98 0.74
C TRP A 201 -1.84 9.32 1.44
N SER A 202 -2.52 10.24 0.77
CA SER A 202 -2.79 11.57 1.29
C SER A 202 -3.77 11.53 2.47
N ASN A 203 -3.57 12.46 3.42
CA ASN A 203 -4.59 12.78 4.42
C ASN A 203 -5.79 13.55 3.83
N GLY A 204 -5.69 14.04 2.58
CA GLY A 204 -6.73 14.85 1.97
C GLY A 204 -7.10 16.05 2.85
N PHE A 205 -8.36 16.11 3.25
CA PHE A 205 -8.88 17.14 4.17
C PHE A 205 -8.82 16.76 5.66
N LEU A 206 -8.39 15.54 6.01
CA LEU A 206 -8.18 15.14 7.40
C LEU A 206 -6.94 15.83 8.00
N PRO A 207 -6.79 15.89 9.33
CA PRO A 207 -5.62 16.47 9.97
C PRO A 207 -4.31 15.84 9.47
N ALA A 208 -3.26 16.67 9.35
CA ALA A 208 -1.97 16.30 8.77
C ALA A 208 -1.29 15.11 9.45
N ILE A 209 -1.56 14.87 10.74
CA ILE A 209 -1.03 13.72 11.50
C ILE A 209 -1.44 12.37 10.89
N ASN A 210 -2.53 12.33 10.11
CA ASN A 210 -3.04 11.13 9.45
C ASN A 210 -2.43 10.89 8.06
N GLN A 211 -1.50 11.76 7.62
CA GLN A 211 -0.79 11.61 6.35
C GLN A 211 0.03 10.32 6.36
N GLY A 212 -0.09 9.52 5.29
CA GLY A 212 0.78 8.37 5.09
C GLY A 212 2.25 8.78 4.90
N THR A 213 3.14 8.16 5.65
CA THR A 213 4.57 8.41 5.56
C THR A 213 5.19 7.48 4.53
N TYR A 214 5.59 8.03 3.40
CA TYR A 214 6.30 7.29 2.36
C TYR A 214 7.74 7.02 2.76
N ILE A 215 8.17 5.77 2.61
CA ILE A 215 9.53 5.31 2.86
C ILE A 215 9.96 4.41 1.71
N SER A 216 11.06 4.78 1.05
CA SER A 216 11.65 3.93 0.02
C SER A 216 12.36 2.75 0.66
N ASN A 217 11.96 1.53 0.28
CA ASN A 217 12.64 0.30 0.67
C ASN A 217 13.66 -0.18 -0.37
N LYS A 218 13.95 0.65 -1.38
CA LYS A 218 15.00 0.38 -2.37
C LYS A 218 16.38 0.44 -1.73
N ILE A 219 17.19 -0.58 -1.93
CA ILE A 219 18.63 -0.49 -1.67
C ILE A 219 19.29 0.08 -2.93
N SER A 220 19.79 1.30 -2.82
CA SER A 220 20.66 1.84 -3.86
C SER A 220 21.97 1.07 -3.83
N LYS A 221 22.22 0.25 -4.83
CA LYS A 221 23.56 -0.26 -5.09
C LYS A 221 24.43 0.93 -5.47
N LEU A 222 25.51 1.13 -4.74
CA LEU A 222 26.56 2.04 -5.17
C LEU A 222 27.49 1.27 -6.13
N GLY A 223 27.63 1.76 -7.34
CA GLY A 223 28.67 1.29 -8.26
C GLY A 223 30.07 1.49 -7.68
N PRO A 224 31.10 0.94 -8.33
CA PRO A 224 32.49 1.11 -7.91
C PRO A 224 32.94 2.59 -7.79
N ASP A 225 32.20 3.49 -8.43
CA ASP A 225 32.40 4.95 -8.43
C ASP A 225 31.62 5.68 -7.34
N GLY A 226 30.93 4.94 -6.46
CA GLY A 226 30.09 5.51 -5.40
C GLY A 226 28.77 6.10 -5.87
N LYS A 227 28.40 5.96 -7.15
CA LYS A 227 27.11 6.42 -7.70
C LYS A 227 26.08 5.30 -7.68
N PRO A 228 24.77 5.64 -7.59
CA PRO A 228 23.71 4.63 -7.71
C PRO A 228 23.86 3.86 -9.02
N SER A 229 23.88 2.53 -8.94
CA SER A 229 23.94 1.64 -10.11
C SER A 229 22.57 1.06 -10.38
N ASP A 230 22.05 1.25 -11.58
CA ASP A 230 20.79 0.63 -12.07
C ASP A 230 21.01 -0.81 -12.60
N MET A 231 22.18 -1.40 -12.33
CA MET A 231 22.45 -2.78 -12.79
C MET A 231 21.53 -3.78 -12.11
N PRO A 232 21.00 -4.77 -12.85
CA PRO A 232 20.21 -5.87 -12.28
C PRO A 232 21.00 -6.58 -11.18
N ASP A 233 20.30 -7.05 -10.18
CA ASP A 233 20.90 -7.80 -9.09
C ASP A 233 21.58 -9.06 -9.65
N GLU A 234 22.90 -9.19 -9.50
CA GLU A 234 23.62 -10.41 -9.93
C GLU A 234 23.11 -11.69 -9.24
N ARG A 235 22.30 -11.54 -8.17
CA ARG A 235 21.61 -12.62 -7.49
C ARG A 235 20.49 -13.26 -8.33
N GLU A 236 20.02 -12.60 -9.40
CA GLU A 236 19.03 -13.16 -10.33
C GLU A 236 19.57 -14.23 -11.27
N LYS A 237 20.89 -14.41 -11.31
CA LYS A 237 21.46 -15.54 -12.03
C LYS A 237 21.33 -16.79 -11.16
N ALA A 238 20.32 -17.61 -11.49
CA ALA A 238 20.17 -18.93 -10.90
C ALA A 238 21.51 -19.69 -11.00
N VAL A 239 22.09 -20.01 -9.86
CA VAL A 239 23.26 -20.90 -9.82
C VAL A 239 22.73 -22.32 -9.72
N MET A 240 22.80 -23.05 -10.82
CA MET A 240 22.44 -24.46 -10.84
C MET A 240 23.48 -25.29 -10.10
N ASP A 241 23.03 -26.27 -9.35
CA ASP A 241 23.91 -27.30 -8.79
C ASP A 241 24.35 -28.31 -9.87
N LYS A 242 25.18 -29.27 -9.47
CA LYS A 242 25.68 -30.31 -10.39
C LYS A 242 24.58 -31.19 -11.00
N ASP A 243 23.41 -31.18 -10.38
CA ASP A 243 22.24 -31.99 -10.79
C ASP A 243 21.19 -31.13 -11.54
N GLY A 244 21.53 -29.89 -11.90
CA GLY A 244 20.67 -28.97 -12.63
C GLY A 244 19.53 -28.38 -11.79
N LYS A 245 19.60 -28.48 -10.45
CA LYS A 245 18.64 -27.85 -9.53
C LYS A 245 19.13 -26.45 -9.14
N GLU A 246 18.21 -25.51 -9.07
CA GLU A 246 18.49 -24.15 -8.61
C GLU A 246 18.99 -24.19 -7.17
N LYS A 247 20.23 -23.75 -6.98
CA LYS A 247 20.86 -23.67 -5.66
C LYS A 247 20.32 -22.46 -4.91
N ILE A 248 19.50 -22.70 -3.89
CA ILE A 248 19.02 -21.63 -3.01
C ILE A 248 20.23 -21.05 -2.26
N LYS A 249 20.58 -19.80 -2.59
CA LYS A 249 21.61 -19.08 -1.84
C LYS A 249 20.97 -18.41 -0.62
N PRO A 250 21.63 -18.45 0.56
CA PRO A 250 21.13 -17.70 1.71
C PRO A 250 21.00 -16.22 1.36
N VAL A 251 19.92 -15.61 1.88
CA VAL A 251 19.68 -14.18 1.71
C VAL A 251 20.77 -13.41 2.45
N VAL A 252 21.58 -12.66 1.74
CA VAL A 252 22.62 -11.81 2.33
C VAL A 252 22.14 -10.37 2.28
N VAL A 253 21.98 -9.77 3.45
CA VAL A 253 21.74 -8.33 3.54
C VAL A 253 23.05 -7.61 3.26
N GLU A 254 23.06 -6.69 2.31
CA GLU A 254 24.27 -6.00 1.88
C GLU A 254 24.98 -5.31 3.06
N LYS A 255 26.30 -5.46 3.14
CA LYS A 255 27.13 -4.84 4.18
C LYS A 255 27.00 -3.32 4.23
N ASN A 256 26.64 -2.70 3.11
CA ASN A 256 26.47 -1.25 2.95
C ASN A 256 25.02 -0.80 3.21
N PHE A 257 24.13 -1.69 3.63
CA PHE A 257 22.80 -1.32 4.03
C PHE A 257 22.86 -0.44 5.28
N ASP A 258 22.49 0.82 5.13
CA ASP A 258 22.41 1.78 6.23
C ASP A 258 20.95 2.14 6.50
N PRO A 259 20.33 1.60 7.55
CA PRO A 259 18.93 1.87 7.87
C PRO A 259 18.66 3.35 8.13
N LYS A 260 19.66 4.15 8.49
CA LYS A 260 19.53 5.60 8.62
C LYS A 260 19.34 6.32 7.28
N LYS A 261 19.84 5.75 6.18
CA LYS A 261 19.67 6.31 4.83
C LYS A 261 18.27 6.07 4.26
N ILE A 262 17.55 5.06 4.73
CA ILE A 262 16.14 4.84 4.38
C ILE A 262 15.29 6.04 4.81
N LEU A 263 15.71 6.69 5.87
CA LEU A 263 15.03 7.85 6.47
C LEU A 263 15.66 9.19 6.03
N ASN A 264 16.06 9.28 4.77
CA ASN A 264 16.84 10.44 4.24
C ASN A 264 16.22 11.82 4.55
N TYR A 265 14.92 11.89 4.84
CA TYR A 265 14.21 13.13 5.13
C TYR A 265 13.86 13.32 6.61
N VAL A 266 14.16 12.33 7.46
CA VAL A 266 13.89 12.40 8.91
C VAL A 266 15.07 13.00 9.64
N ASN A 267 16.30 12.75 9.18
CA ASN A 267 17.51 13.32 9.77
C ASN A 267 17.76 14.73 9.27
N ASN A 268 17.90 15.68 10.20
CA ASN A 268 18.37 17.03 9.88
C ASN A 268 19.90 17.10 10.07
N PRO A 269 20.69 17.18 8.99
CA PRO A 269 22.14 17.19 9.12
C PRO A 269 22.69 18.52 9.72
N LYS A 270 21.86 19.55 9.84
CA LYS A 270 22.26 20.87 10.33
C LYS A 270 22.07 21.06 11.83
N PHE A 271 21.22 20.24 12.46
CA PHE A 271 20.89 20.36 13.88
C PHE A 271 21.01 19.01 14.58
N SER A 272 21.62 19.02 15.76
CA SER A 272 21.61 17.87 16.64
C SER A 272 20.20 17.56 17.16
N LEU A 273 19.98 16.35 17.64
CA LEU A 273 18.69 15.98 18.26
C LEU A 273 18.32 16.90 19.43
N VAL A 274 19.32 17.37 20.19
CA VAL A 274 19.11 18.30 21.31
C VAL A 274 18.61 19.67 20.82
N GLU A 275 19.18 20.17 19.73
CA GLU A 275 18.74 21.44 19.12
C GLU A 275 17.34 21.30 18.54
N GLN A 276 17.07 20.22 17.80
CA GLN A 276 15.75 19.93 17.27
C GLN A 276 14.68 19.85 18.36
N ARG A 277 15.00 19.21 19.51
CA ARG A 277 14.10 19.14 20.66
C ARG A 277 13.79 20.56 21.20
N ARG A 278 14.82 21.39 21.37
CA ARG A 278 14.64 22.77 21.81
C ARG A 278 13.76 23.60 20.89
N GLU A 279 13.91 23.42 19.57
CA GLU A 279 13.08 24.11 18.59
C GLU A 279 11.61 23.66 18.66
N LEU A 280 11.36 22.35 18.80
CA LEU A 280 10.01 21.82 18.98
C LEU A 280 9.38 22.31 20.29
N ASP A 281 10.12 22.29 21.39
CA ASP A 281 9.65 22.79 22.69
C ASP A 281 9.29 24.29 22.60
N LEU A 282 10.09 25.07 21.87
CA LEU A 282 9.80 26.49 21.64
C LEU A 282 8.52 26.70 20.81
N LEU A 283 8.34 25.91 19.75
CA LEU A 283 7.13 25.98 18.92
C LEU A 283 5.88 25.63 19.74
N GLN A 284 5.94 24.57 20.55
CA GLN A 284 4.84 24.18 21.43
C GLN A 284 4.50 25.26 22.45
N LYS A 285 5.50 25.90 23.04
CA LYS A 285 5.29 27.03 23.98
C LYS A 285 4.66 28.23 23.29
N LEU A 286 5.15 28.60 22.11
CA LEU A 286 4.60 29.72 21.34
C LEU A 286 3.15 29.48 20.93
N GLU A 287 2.83 28.25 20.50
CA GLU A 287 1.46 27.88 20.14
C GLU A 287 0.54 27.88 21.36
N LYS A 288 1.02 27.40 22.53
CA LYS A 288 0.25 27.45 23.77
C LYS A 288 -0.10 28.88 24.15
N ILE A 289 0.89 29.79 24.13
CA ILE A 289 0.66 31.24 24.43
C ILE A 289 -0.35 31.83 23.45
N ARG A 290 -0.21 31.50 22.16
CA ARG A 290 -1.16 31.99 21.16
C ARG A 290 -2.56 31.43 21.36
N ALA A 291 -2.68 30.14 21.72
CA ALA A 291 -3.97 29.49 21.91
C ALA A 291 -4.74 30.08 23.11
N GLU A 292 -4.03 30.57 24.13
CA GLU A 292 -4.63 31.30 25.26
C GLU A 292 -5.32 32.58 24.81
N ASP A 293 -4.74 33.33 23.84
CA ASP A 293 -5.27 34.59 23.36
C ASP A 293 -6.28 34.43 22.20
N ALA A 294 -6.02 33.54 21.26
CA ALA A 294 -6.73 33.46 19.98
C ALA A 294 -7.46 32.11 19.73
N GLY A 295 -7.46 31.20 20.72
CA GLY A 295 -7.97 29.85 20.60
C GLY A 295 -7.02 28.91 19.84
N THR A 296 -7.25 27.61 19.94
CA THR A 296 -6.42 26.58 19.32
C THR A 296 -6.59 26.59 17.80
N ASP A 297 -5.48 26.63 17.05
CA ASP A 297 -5.46 26.42 15.62
C ASP A 297 -5.12 24.95 15.33
N GLN A 298 -6.15 24.16 14.98
CA GLN A 298 -6.02 22.72 14.77
C GLN A 298 -5.00 22.36 13.66
N GLN A 299 -4.83 23.23 12.65
CA GLN A 299 -3.85 22.99 11.58
C GLN A 299 -2.42 23.15 12.08
N VAL A 300 -2.18 24.19 12.86
CA VAL A 300 -0.85 24.43 13.46
C VAL A 300 -0.52 23.32 14.44
N GLU A 301 -1.48 22.91 15.28
CA GLU A 301 -1.32 21.81 16.22
C GLU A 301 -0.99 20.49 15.50
N ALA A 302 -1.71 20.16 14.42
CA ALA A 302 -1.45 18.95 13.62
C ALA A 302 -0.06 18.96 12.96
N VAL A 303 0.43 20.13 12.54
CA VAL A 303 1.80 20.28 12.01
C VAL A 303 2.84 20.06 13.10
N ILE A 304 2.65 20.63 14.28
CA ILE A 304 3.55 20.42 15.43
C ILE A 304 3.58 18.94 15.84
N GLN A 305 2.44 18.27 15.90
CA GLN A 305 2.35 16.85 16.17
C GLN A 305 3.09 16.02 15.11
N SER A 306 2.96 16.34 13.84
CA SER A 306 3.69 15.68 12.75
C SER A 306 5.20 15.85 12.87
N MET A 307 5.66 17.04 13.28
CA MET A 307 7.08 17.32 13.55
C MET A 307 7.58 16.51 14.76
N GLU A 308 6.76 16.37 15.79
CA GLU A 308 7.06 15.58 16.99
C GLU A 308 7.25 14.11 16.64
N VAL A 309 6.36 13.53 15.84
CA VAL A 309 6.50 12.15 15.33
C VAL A 309 7.78 12.02 14.51
N GLY A 310 8.05 12.95 13.60
CA GLY A 310 9.29 12.96 12.80
C GLY A 310 10.55 13.02 13.66
N TYR A 311 10.54 13.78 14.75
CA TYR A 311 11.65 13.82 15.71
C TYR A 311 11.86 12.46 16.40
N ARG A 312 10.78 11.85 16.90
CA ARG A 312 10.83 10.54 17.60
C ARG A 312 11.25 9.41 16.65
N MET A 313 10.86 9.48 15.39
CA MET A 313 11.28 8.52 14.37
C MET A 313 12.80 8.43 14.21
N GLN A 314 13.54 9.50 14.46
CA GLN A 314 15.00 9.49 14.32
C GLN A 314 15.69 8.48 15.26
N THR A 315 15.04 8.11 16.36
CA THR A 315 15.57 7.17 17.35
C THR A 315 15.04 5.75 17.17
N GLU A 316 13.75 5.56 16.88
CA GLU A 316 13.13 4.23 16.85
C GLU A 316 13.09 3.63 15.44
N ALA A 317 12.88 4.44 14.41
CA ALA A 317 12.75 3.93 13.06
C ALA A 317 14.02 3.20 12.55
N PRO A 318 15.27 3.65 12.82
CA PRO A 318 16.45 2.92 12.38
C PRO A 318 16.50 1.48 12.89
N GLU A 319 15.92 1.21 14.06
CA GLU A 319 15.85 -0.14 14.61
C GLU A 319 14.86 -1.02 13.83
N VAL A 320 13.69 -0.48 13.49
CA VAL A 320 12.64 -1.21 12.76
C VAL A 320 13.10 -1.54 11.34
N PHE A 321 13.77 -0.60 10.68
CA PHE A 321 14.26 -0.79 9.30
C PHE A 321 15.53 -1.62 9.21
N ASP A 322 16.23 -1.88 10.32
CA ASP A 322 17.44 -2.72 10.31
C ASP A 322 17.09 -4.21 10.32
N ILE A 323 16.78 -4.75 9.14
CA ILE A 323 16.47 -6.17 8.95
C ILE A 323 17.69 -7.10 9.18
N ARG A 324 18.91 -6.58 9.32
CA ARG A 324 20.12 -7.37 9.65
C ARG A 324 20.03 -7.97 11.05
N LYS A 325 19.11 -7.46 11.87
CA LYS A 325 18.84 -8.00 13.23
C LYS A 325 17.97 -9.26 13.20
N GLU A 326 17.37 -9.58 12.06
CA GLU A 326 16.58 -10.81 11.91
C GLU A 326 17.48 -12.05 11.80
N SER A 327 16.92 -13.19 12.17
CA SER A 327 17.60 -14.46 11.99
C SER A 327 17.78 -14.80 10.51
N GLN A 328 18.82 -15.57 10.19
CA GLN A 328 19.00 -16.05 8.81
C GLN A 328 17.77 -16.82 8.32
N ALA A 329 17.14 -17.62 9.20
CA ALA A 329 15.92 -18.36 8.87
C ALA A 329 14.76 -17.41 8.49
N THR A 330 14.61 -16.28 9.18
CA THR A 330 13.62 -15.25 8.81
C THR A 330 13.95 -14.63 7.46
N LEU A 331 15.20 -14.26 7.22
CA LEU A 331 15.63 -13.69 5.95
C LEU A 331 15.40 -14.66 4.79
N ASP A 332 15.73 -15.94 4.98
CA ASP A 332 15.54 -16.99 3.98
C ASP A 332 14.06 -17.30 3.73
N LEU A 333 13.20 -17.16 4.76
CA LEU A 333 11.75 -17.30 4.64
C LEU A 333 11.15 -16.29 3.65
N TYR A 334 11.59 -15.02 3.72
CA TYR A 334 11.10 -13.95 2.83
C TYR A 334 11.75 -13.99 1.44
N GLY A 335 12.93 -14.53 1.34
CA GLY A 335 13.70 -14.54 0.10
C GLY A 335 14.38 -13.18 -0.21
N PRO A 336 15.03 -13.08 -1.38
CA PRO A 336 15.76 -11.88 -1.80
C PRO A 336 14.85 -10.82 -2.43
N GLY A 337 15.35 -9.60 -2.55
CA GLY A 337 14.75 -8.53 -3.34
C GLY A 337 14.03 -7.46 -2.54
N ASP A 338 13.61 -6.41 -3.25
CA ASP A 338 12.99 -5.23 -2.63
C ASP A 338 11.60 -5.52 -2.06
N VAL A 339 10.81 -6.36 -2.73
CA VAL A 339 9.48 -6.78 -2.26
C VAL A 339 9.61 -7.58 -0.96
N ALA A 340 10.57 -8.52 -0.90
CA ALA A 340 10.83 -9.33 0.29
C ALA A 340 11.24 -8.46 1.49
N ARG A 341 12.12 -7.48 1.26
CA ARG A 341 12.50 -6.52 2.31
C ARG A 341 11.33 -5.66 2.76
N GLY A 342 10.56 -5.16 1.80
CA GLY A 342 9.35 -4.38 2.12
C GLY A 342 8.35 -5.18 2.94
N ALA A 343 8.10 -6.44 2.57
CA ALA A 343 7.20 -7.34 3.26
C ALA A 343 7.66 -7.65 4.69
N LEU A 344 8.95 -7.97 4.89
CA LEU A 344 9.54 -8.15 6.22
C LEU A 344 9.45 -6.87 7.06
N THR A 345 9.78 -5.72 6.46
CA THR A 345 9.68 -4.43 7.13
C THR A 345 8.23 -4.11 7.53
N ALA A 346 7.25 -4.47 6.69
CA ALA A 346 5.84 -4.29 7.01
C ALA A 346 5.43 -5.09 8.27
N VAL A 347 5.86 -6.34 8.40
CA VAL A 347 5.62 -7.16 9.59
C VAL A 347 6.30 -6.53 10.83
N ARG A 348 7.53 -6.06 10.71
CA ARG A 348 8.23 -5.37 11.81
C ARG A 348 7.55 -4.08 12.24
N LEU A 349 7.01 -3.32 11.30
CA LEU A 349 6.26 -2.09 11.59
C LEU A 349 4.94 -2.38 12.34
N VAL A 350 4.17 -3.38 11.92
CA VAL A 350 2.94 -3.74 12.63
C VAL A 350 3.25 -4.36 14.00
N GLU A 351 4.36 -5.08 14.16
CA GLU A 351 4.85 -5.56 15.45
C GLU A 351 5.12 -4.40 16.42
N LYS A 352 5.61 -3.27 15.92
CA LYS A 352 5.82 -2.03 16.69
C LYS A 352 4.56 -1.16 16.83
N GLY A 353 3.39 -1.64 16.41
CA GLY A 353 2.11 -0.95 16.61
C GLY A 353 1.75 0.06 15.53
N VAL A 354 2.39 0.06 14.36
CA VAL A 354 1.94 0.83 13.21
C VAL A 354 0.59 0.30 12.75
N ARG A 355 -0.40 1.20 12.63
CA ARG A 355 -1.80 0.82 12.36
C ARG A 355 -2.01 0.28 10.96
N MET A 356 -1.41 0.93 9.96
CA MET A 356 -1.46 0.50 8.58
C MET A 356 -0.10 0.58 7.91
N VAL A 357 0.28 -0.49 7.24
CA VAL A 357 1.43 -0.53 6.35
C VAL A 357 0.96 -0.93 4.96
N GLN A 358 1.22 -0.09 3.98
CA GLN A 358 0.93 -0.37 2.58
C GLN A 358 2.24 -0.61 1.85
N LEU A 359 2.36 -1.78 1.25
CA LEU A 359 3.50 -2.15 0.43
C LEU A 359 3.08 -2.16 -1.05
N TYR A 360 3.59 -1.23 -1.83
CA TYR A 360 3.51 -1.28 -3.28
C TYR A 360 4.57 -2.23 -3.83
N TYR A 361 4.18 -3.00 -4.86
CA TYR A 361 5.09 -3.96 -5.47
C TYR A 361 6.35 -3.28 -6.00
N SER A 362 6.21 -2.24 -6.82
CA SER A 362 7.34 -1.49 -7.38
C SER A 362 6.89 -0.15 -7.96
N LYS A 363 7.84 0.56 -8.57
CA LYS A 363 7.64 1.78 -9.35
C LYS A 363 6.75 1.53 -10.57
N GLY A 364 5.96 2.54 -10.94
CA GLY A 364 5.07 2.49 -12.10
C GLY A 364 3.97 1.45 -11.95
N ASP A 365 3.63 0.80 -13.03
CA ASP A 365 2.54 -0.19 -13.11
C ASP A 365 3.09 -1.55 -13.62
N PRO A 366 3.91 -2.25 -12.83
CA PRO A 366 4.66 -3.43 -13.29
C PRO A 366 3.77 -4.61 -13.70
N TRP A 367 2.53 -4.69 -13.18
CA TRP A 367 1.56 -5.71 -13.56
C TRP A 367 0.74 -5.32 -14.80
N ASP A 368 1.05 -4.18 -15.45
CA ASP A 368 0.37 -3.71 -16.68
C ASP A 368 0.85 -4.48 -17.93
N ALA A 369 0.20 -5.60 -18.22
CA ALA A 369 0.64 -6.59 -19.20
C ALA A 369 -0.11 -6.47 -20.54
N HIS A 370 -0.08 -5.32 -21.17
CA HIS A 370 -0.67 -5.08 -22.51
C HIS A 370 0.08 -5.76 -23.64
N ALA A 371 1.38 -5.92 -23.53
CA ALA A 371 2.20 -6.50 -24.59
C ALA A 371 2.31 -8.01 -24.47
N ASP A 372 2.62 -8.51 -23.29
CA ASP A 372 2.80 -9.95 -23.04
C ASP A 372 2.49 -10.29 -21.57
N ILE A 373 1.53 -11.19 -21.36
CA ILE A 373 1.13 -11.67 -20.04
C ILE A 373 2.24 -12.51 -19.37
N LEU A 374 3.21 -13.00 -20.13
CA LEU A 374 4.36 -13.75 -19.57
C LEU A 374 5.24 -12.88 -18.66
N GLY A 375 5.15 -11.56 -18.75
CA GLY A 375 5.79 -10.64 -17.80
C GLY A 375 5.37 -10.88 -16.35
N HIS A 376 4.17 -11.42 -16.11
CA HIS A 376 3.69 -11.79 -14.78
C HIS A 376 4.58 -12.81 -14.08
N LYS A 377 5.29 -13.67 -14.82
CA LYS A 377 6.20 -14.68 -14.26
C LYS A 377 7.34 -14.04 -13.44
N VAL A 378 7.91 -12.95 -13.94
CA VAL A 378 8.98 -12.23 -13.23
C VAL A 378 8.43 -11.56 -11.98
N ASN A 379 7.28 -10.90 -12.11
CA ASN A 379 6.65 -10.20 -10.99
C ASN A 379 6.19 -11.16 -9.90
N ALA A 380 5.58 -12.29 -10.28
CA ALA A 380 5.18 -13.33 -9.34
C ALA A 380 6.40 -13.93 -8.62
N LYS A 381 7.47 -14.28 -9.34
CA LYS A 381 8.71 -14.78 -8.73
C LYS A 381 9.26 -13.85 -7.64
N ASN A 382 9.14 -12.54 -7.83
CA ASN A 382 9.66 -11.54 -6.88
C ASN A 382 8.74 -11.33 -5.66
N SER A 383 7.48 -11.75 -5.72
CA SER A 383 6.48 -11.46 -4.67
C SER A 383 5.93 -12.70 -3.97
N ASP A 384 5.85 -13.82 -4.65
CA ASP A 384 5.21 -15.06 -4.16
C ASP A 384 5.74 -15.52 -2.81
N GLN A 385 7.05 -15.74 -2.71
CA GLN A 385 7.70 -16.19 -1.48
C GLN A 385 7.50 -15.16 -0.35
N ALA A 386 7.67 -13.87 -0.66
CA ALA A 386 7.54 -12.80 0.31
C ALA A 386 6.11 -12.69 0.86
N PHE A 387 5.08 -12.85 0.01
CA PHE A 387 3.69 -12.78 0.45
C PHE A 387 3.28 -13.98 1.29
N ALA A 388 3.71 -15.17 0.91
CA ALA A 388 3.55 -16.36 1.75
C ALA A 388 4.29 -16.23 3.09
N ALA A 389 5.48 -15.63 3.08
CA ALA A 389 6.27 -15.38 4.28
C ALA A 389 5.57 -14.45 5.26
N VAL A 390 4.88 -13.39 4.79
CA VAL A 390 4.09 -12.51 5.68
C VAL A 390 3.09 -13.31 6.51
N ILE A 391 2.35 -14.24 5.88
CA ILE A 391 1.37 -15.08 6.57
C ILE A 391 2.05 -15.98 7.62
N LYS A 392 3.13 -16.65 7.22
CA LYS A 392 3.88 -17.56 8.10
C LYS A 392 4.53 -16.81 9.27
N ASP A 393 5.11 -15.64 9.01
CA ASP A 393 5.84 -14.86 10.01
C ASP A 393 4.89 -14.18 11.01
N LEU A 394 3.73 -13.66 10.56
CA LEU A 394 2.68 -13.16 11.46
C LEU A 394 2.19 -14.24 12.44
N LYS A 395 2.10 -15.49 11.98
CA LYS A 395 1.77 -16.62 12.86
C LYS A 395 2.87 -16.91 13.85
N SER A 396 4.13 -16.97 13.40
CA SER A 396 5.27 -17.29 14.23
C SER A 396 5.54 -16.23 15.30
N ARG A 397 5.28 -14.95 15.01
CA ARG A 397 5.40 -13.82 15.95
C ARG A 397 4.17 -13.65 16.86
N GLY A 398 3.11 -14.45 16.67
CA GLY A 398 1.86 -14.30 17.45
C GLY A 398 1.01 -13.08 17.07
N LEU A 399 1.28 -12.48 15.91
CA LEU A 399 0.59 -11.26 15.42
C LEU A 399 -0.64 -11.57 14.56
N TRP A 400 -0.84 -12.84 14.21
CA TRP A 400 -1.86 -13.31 13.26
C TRP A 400 -3.27 -12.87 13.63
N LYS A 401 -3.63 -12.98 14.91
CA LYS A 401 -4.98 -12.67 15.40
C LYS A 401 -5.31 -11.17 15.30
N ASP A 402 -4.32 -10.32 15.46
CA ASP A 402 -4.49 -8.87 15.55
C ASP A 402 -4.18 -8.14 14.23
N THR A 403 -3.76 -8.87 13.18
CA THR A 403 -3.34 -8.29 11.91
C THR A 403 -4.19 -8.82 10.76
N LEU A 404 -4.68 -7.92 9.91
CA LEU A 404 -5.30 -8.24 8.62
C LEU A 404 -4.29 -7.98 7.51
N VAL A 405 -4.08 -8.96 6.66
CA VAL A 405 -3.35 -8.83 5.40
C VAL A 405 -4.38 -8.72 4.29
N VAL A 406 -4.25 -7.69 3.47
CA VAL A 406 -5.07 -7.47 2.26
C VAL A 406 -4.12 -7.53 1.07
N CYS A 407 -4.48 -8.22 0.01
CA CYS A 407 -3.71 -8.21 -1.23
C CYS A 407 -4.62 -8.07 -2.43
N GLY A 408 -4.21 -7.25 -3.38
CA GLY A 408 -4.96 -7.01 -4.59
C GLY A 408 -4.34 -5.97 -5.49
N SER A 409 -5.04 -5.68 -6.55
CA SER A 409 -4.70 -4.69 -7.57
C SER A 409 -5.90 -3.77 -7.80
N GLU A 410 -5.70 -2.68 -8.49
CA GLU A 410 -6.76 -1.70 -8.81
C GLU A 410 -7.86 -2.28 -9.71
N PHE A 411 -7.54 -3.28 -10.53
CA PHE A 411 -8.45 -4.08 -11.36
C PHE A 411 -7.75 -5.36 -11.84
N GLY A 412 -8.45 -6.19 -12.63
CA GLY A 412 -7.94 -7.38 -13.28
C GLY A 412 -7.61 -7.17 -14.76
N ARG A 413 -7.59 -8.27 -15.53
CA ARG A 413 -7.34 -8.28 -16.96
C ARG A 413 -8.45 -9.00 -17.74
N THR A 414 -8.69 -8.56 -18.98
CA THR A 414 -9.72 -9.12 -19.85
C THR A 414 -9.43 -10.56 -20.26
N PRO A 415 -10.47 -11.37 -20.55
CA PRO A 415 -10.31 -12.72 -21.11
C PRO A 415 -9.80 -12.73 -22.55
N VAL A 416 -9.83 -11.58 -23.21
CA VAL A 416 -9.46 -11.40 -24.61
C VAL A 416 -8.07 -10.79 -24.74
N ARG A 417 -7.38 -11.12 -25.83
CA ARG A 417 -6.10 -10.49 -26.14
C ARG A 417 -6.29 -9.05 -26.62
N GLU A 418 -5.37 -8.19 -26.32
CA GLU A 418 -5.30 -6.87 -26.90
C GLU A 418 -4.79 -6.92 -28.33
N VAL A 419 -5.42 -6.15 -29.24
CA VAL A 419 -4.99 -6.02 -30.63
C VAL A 419 -4.72 -4.56 -30.97
N GLY A 420 -3.58 -4.34 -31.61
CA GLY A 420 -3.20 -3.00 -32.08
C GLY A 420 -2.50 -2.16 -31.02
N GLY A 421 -1.64 -1.28 -31.47
CA GLY A 421 -0.89 -0.34 -30.65
C GLY A 421 0.59 -0.66 -30.54
N MET A 422 1.39 0.22 -31.11
CA MET A 422 2.83 0.31 -31.30
C MET A 422 3.44 -0.59 -32.37
N ALA A 423 4.21 0.05 -33.22
CA ALA A 423 4.87 -0.50 -34.39
C ALA A 423 5.71 -1.73 -34.06
N GLY A 424 5.29 -2.87 -34.57
CA GLY A 424 6.02 -4.12 -34.39
C GLY A 424 5.30 -5.37 -34.92
N GLY A 425 4.07 -5.28 -35.39
CA GLY A 425 3.42 -6.31 -36.24
C GLY A 425 3.30 -7.74 -35.72
N GLY A 426 3.65 -8.03 -34.46
CA GLY A 426 3.53 -9.36 -33.86
C GLY A 426 2.19 -9.58 -33.16
N VAL A 427 1.78 -10.84 -33.01
CA VAL A 427 0.63 -11.23 -32.20
C VAL A 427 0.94 -10.92 -30.75
N LYS A 428 0.30 -9.92 -30.17
CA LYS A 428 0.40 -9.62 -28.75
C LYS A 428 -0.23 -10.74 -27.92
N ARG A 429 0.38 -11.07 -26.80
CA ARG A 429 -0.12 -11.99 -25.79
C ARG A 429 -0.57 -11.28 -24.52
N GLY A 430 -0.80 -9.98 -24.59
CA GLY A 430 -1.25 -9.17 -23.48
C GLY A 430 -2.77 -9.08 -23.41
N ARG A 431 -3.24 -8.63 -22.28
CA ARG A 431 -4.66 -8.44 -21.96
C ARG A 431 -4.91 -6.98 -21.59
N ASP A 432 -6.06 -6.46 -21.97
CA ASP A 432 -6.53 -5.13 -21.57
C ASP A 432 -7.05 -5.13 -20.13
N HIS A 433 -7.36 -3.95 -19.60
CA HIS A 433 -7.89 -3.76 -18.26
C HIS A 433 -9.29 -4.36 -18.09
N ASN A 434 -9.53 -4.99 -16.95
CA ASN A 434 -10.85 -5.51 -16.59
C ASN A 434 -11.27 -5.07 -15.18
N PRO A 435 -12.07 -4.00 -15.06
CA PRO A 435 -12.59 -3.57 -13.76
C PRO A 435 -13.79 -4.39 -13.29
N PHE A 436 -14.46 -5.14 -14.15
CA PHE A 436 -15.77 -5.75 -13.88
C PHE A 436 -15.71 -7.06 -13.10
N GLY A 437 -14.53 -7.66 -12.97
CA GLY A 437 -14.36 -8.91 -12.22
C GLY A 437 -12.89 -9.22 -12.01
N PHE A 438 -12.43 -9.23 -10.76
CA PHE A 438 -11.07 -9.60 -10.38
C PHE A 438 -11.03 -10.17 -8.97
N THR A 439 -9.90 -10.77 -8.61
CA THR A 439 -9.70 -11.38 -7.30
C THR A 439 -8.84 -10.49 -6.40
N MET A 440 -9.34 -10.22 -5.20
CA MET A 440 -8.53 -9.81 -4.06
C MET A 440 -8.54 -10.90 -3.01
N TRP A 441 -7.59 -10.88 -2.08
CA TRP A 441 -7.62 -11.79 -0.97
C TRP A 441 -7.28 -11.10 0.36
N LEU A 442 -7.83 -11.69 1.42
CA LEU A 442 -7.62 -11.27 2.79
C LEU A 442 -7.09 -12.45 3.60
N ALA A 443 -6.22 -12.17 4.58
CA ALA A 443 -5.69 -13.20 5.49
C ALA A 443 -5.51 -12.60 6.89
N GLY A 444 -5.66 -13.42 7.92
CA GLY A 444 -5.53 -12.98 9.31
C GLY A 444 -6.58 -13.61 10.21
N GLY A 445 -6.41 -13.47 11.52
CA GLY A 445 -7.26 -14.15 12.49
C GLY A 445 -8.74 -13.75 12.52
N ALA A 446 -9.11 -12.69 11.82
CA ALA A 446 -10.47 -12.18 11.77
C ALA A 446 -11.26 -12.60 10.53
N VAL A 447 -10.62 -13.24 9.54
CA VAL A 447 -11.28 -13.73 8.32
C VAL A 447 -11.28 -15.24 8.26
N LYS A 448 -12.27 -15.80 7.55
CA LYS A 448 -12.39 -17.24 7.37
C LYS A 448 -11.38 -17.72 6.33
N GLY A 449 -10.24 -18.25 6.78
CA GLY A 449 -9.27 -18.92 5.91
C GLY A 449 -9.88 -20.05 5.11
N GLY A 450 -9.36 -20.35 3.91
CA GLY A 450 -9.87 -21.35 3.01
C GLY A 450 -11.22 -21.02 2.35
N THR A 451 -11.74 -19.79 2.54
CA THR A 451 -13.00 -19.38 1.94
C THR A 451 -12.78 -18.85 0.54
N ILE A 452 -13.60 -19.30 -0.42
CA ILE A 452 -13.69 -18.74 -1.77
C ILE A 452 -15.06 -18.05 -1.88
N TYR A 453 -15.06 -16.74 -2.00
CA TYR A 453 -16.27 -15.90 -2.02
C TYR A 453 -16.52 -15.35 -3.41
N GLY A 454 -17.74 -15.57 -3.90
CA GLY A 454 -18.21 -15.09 -5.18
C GLY A 454 -17.53 -15.76 -6.38
N ALA A 455 -17.97 -15.39 -7.56
CA ALA A 455 -17.40 -15.88 -8.82
C ALA A 455 -17.56 -14.85 -9.93
N THR A 456 -16.65 -14.89 -10.89
CA THR A 456 -16.80 -14.26 -12.21
C THR A 456 -17.49 -15.20 -13.17
N ASP A 457 -17.94 -14.69 -14.32
CA ASP A 457 -18.56 -15.49 -15.40
C ASP A 457 -17.59 -16.55 -15.96
N ASP A 458 -18.10 -17.37 -16.88
CA ASP A 458 -17.37 -18.49 -17.46
C ASP A 458 -16.06 -18.10 -18.17
N PHE A 459 -15.93 -16.82 -18.53
CA PHE A 459 -14.74 -16.27 -19.18
C PHE A 459 -13.86 -15.40 -18.25
N GLY A 460 -14.36 -15.07 -17.04
CA GLY A 460 -13.63 -14.22 -16.07
C GLY A 460 -13.71 -12.73 -16.37
N PHE A 461 -14.75 -12.30 -17.09
CA PHE A 461 -14.91 -10.90 -17.43
C PHE A 461 -15.71 -10.13 -16.38
N LYS A 462 -16.84 -10.68 -15.90
CA LYS A 462 -17.75 -9.97 -15.01
C LYS A 462 -18.03 -10.76 -13.73
N ALA A 463 -18.01 -10.08 -12.59
CA ALA A 463 -18.50 -10.64 -11.33
C ALA A 463 -20.01 -10.91 -11.43
N ILE A 464 -20.41 -12.18 -11.26
CA ILE A 464 -21.82 -12.65 -11.41
C ILE A 464 -22.38 -13.25 -10.14
N GLU A 465 -21.53 -13.83 -9.28
CA GLU A 465 -21.95 -14.37 -8.01
C GLU A 465 -21.39 -13.50 -6.87
N LYS A 466 -22.30 -13.05 -5.99
CA LYS A 466 -21.94 -12.19 -4.84
C LYS A 466 -20.95 -11.08 -5.22
N PRO A 467 -21.30 -10.19 -6.14
CA PRO A 467 -20.41 -9.11 -6.55
C PRO A 467 -20.01 -8.25 -5.34
N ALA A 468 -18.73 -8.00 -5.19
CA ALA A 468 -18.16 -7.20 -4.11
C ALA A 468 -17.51 -5.94 -4.68
N HIS A 469 -18.16 -4.79 -4.50
CA HIS A 469 -17.55 -3.53 -4.91
C HIS A 469 -16.34 -3.18 -4.04
N VAL A 470 -15.39 -2.43 -4.57
CA VAL A 470 -14.21 -1.95 -3.80
C VAL A 470 -14.63 -1.29 -2.48
N HIS A 471 -15.74 -0.55 -2.45
CA HIS A 471 -16.27 0.04 -1.21
C HIS A 471 -16.73 -1.02 -0.19
N ASP A 472 -17.13 -2.21 -0.61
CA ASP A 472 -17.52 -3.30 0.30
C ASP A 472 -16.28 -3.87 0.99
N ILE A 473 -15.15 -3.93 0.28
CA ILE A 473 -13.84 -4.26 0.87
C ILE A 473 -13.45 -3.22 1.92
N HIS A 474 -13.58 -1.93 1.60
CA HIS A 474 -13.30 -0.84 2.56
C HIS A 474 -14.19 -0.94 3.81
N ALA A 475 -15.50 -1.14 3.61
CA ALA A 475 -16.47 -1.28 4.71
C ALA A 475 -16.13 -2.48 5.60
N THR A 476 -15.74 -3.61 4.99
CA THR A 476 -15.38 -4.83 5.70
C THR A 476 -14.11 -4.66 6.52
N ILE A 477 -13.08 -4.01 5.96
CA ILE A 477 -11.84 -3.71 6.68
C ILE A 477 -12.12 -2.82 7.90
N LEU A 478 -12.88 -1.73 7.74
CA LEU A 478 -13.24 -0.84 8.84
C LEU A 478 -14.06 -1.56 9.92
N TYR A 479 -15.01 -2.40 9.53
CA TYR A 479 -15.78 -3.21 10.46
C TYR A 479 -14.89 -4.15 11.29
N LEU A 480 -13.93 -4.86 10.65
CA LEU A 480 -12.97 -5.71 11.36
C LEU A 480 -12.10 -4.92 12.34
N MET A 481 -11.85 -3.65 12.06
CA MET A 481 -11.15 -2.74 12.95
C MET A 481 -12.04 -2.14 14.05
N GLY A 482 -13.32 -2.52 14.10
CA GLY A 482 -14.27 -2.05 15.12
C GLY A 482 -14.97 -0.73 14.80
N ILE A 483 -14.88 -0.27 13.55
CA ILE A 483 -15.42 1.02 13.10
C ILE A 483 -16.67 0.81 12.22
N ASP A 484 -17.72 1.56 12.51
CA ASP A 484 -18.83 1.72 11.57
C ASP A 484 -18.44 2.72 10.47
N HIS A 485 -18.21 2.22 9.26
CA HIS A 485 -17.81 3.04 8.12
C HIS A 485 -18.82 4.15 7.77
N LYS A 486 -20.07 4.05 8.24
CA LYS A 486 -21.12 5.06 8.04
C LYS A 486 -21.05 6.19 9.05
N LYS A 487 -20.51 5.90 10.26
CA LYS A 487 -20.37 6.88 11.35
C LYS A 487 -19.01 7.59 11.33
N LEU A 488 -17.95 6.92 10.82
CA LEU A 488 -16.64 7.56 10.68
C LEU A 488 -16.69 8.60 9.56
N THR A 489 -17.08 9.82 9.94
CA THR A 489 -17.23 10.95 9.01
C THR A 489 -16.32 12.12 9.39
N TYR A 490 -16.07 12.98 8.42
CA TYR A 490 -15.39 14.25 8.61
C TYR A 490 -16.15 15.35 7.86
N ARG A 491 -16.50 16.45 8.58
CA ARG A 491 -17.21 17.59 8.00
C ARG A 491 -16.23 18.46 7.21
N TYR A 492 -16.40 18.54 5.90
CA TYR A 492 -15.57 19.37 5.03
C TYR A 492 -16.43 20.06 3.98
N SER A 493 -16.23 21.37 3.77
CA SER A 493 -16.96 22.18 2.78
C SER A 493 -18.50 21.96 2.82
N GLY A 494 -19.08 21.85 4.04
CA GLY A 494 -20.52 21.72 4.23
C GLY A 494 -21.08 20.31 4.10
N ARG A 495 -20.28 19.28 3.75
CA ARG A 495 -20.69 17.88 3.62
C ARG A 495 -19.91 17.01 4.61
N ASP A 496 -20.56 15.95 5.11
CA ASP A 496 -19.91 14.89 5.86
C ASP A 496 -19.40 13.83 4.87
N PHE A 497 -18.07 13.65 4.88
CA PHE A 497 -17.38 12.67 4.05
C PHE A 497 -17.01 11.43 4.84
N ARG A 498 -16.95 10.30 4.18
CA ARG A 498 -16.46 9.02 4.70
C ARG A 498 -15.73 8.26 3.61
N LEU A 499 -14.91 7.25 3.99
CA LEU A 499 -14.12 6.46 3.03
C LEU A 499 -14.97 5.82 1.94
N THR A 500 -16.11 5.26 2.30
CA THR A 500 -17.03 4.54 1.40
C THR A 500 -18.00 5.44 0.64
N ASP A 501 -17.89 6.74 0.76
CA ASP A 501 -18.82 7.75 0.24
C ASP A 501 -20.29 7.39 0.57
N VAL A 502 -21.13 7.14 -0.43
CA VAL A 502 -22.55 6.73 -0.23
C VAL A 502 -22.75 5.21 -0.29
N ALA A 503 -21.71 4.46 -0.60
CA ALA A 503 -21.74 3.01 -0.83
C ALA A 503 -21.14 2.20 0.34
N GLY A 504 -20.86 0.93 0.09
CA GLY A 504 -20.18 0.00 0.97
C GLY A 504 -21.14 -0.84 1.82
N ASN A 505 -20.97 -2.16 1.70
CA ASN A 505 -21.64 -3.16 2.53
C ASN A 505 -20.57 -4.04 3.20
N VAL A 506 -20.76 -4.35 4.47
CA VAL A 506 -19.87 -5.28 5.16
C VAL A 506 -20.10 -6.70 4.65
N LEU A 507 -19.07 -7.36 4.18
CA LEU A 507 -19.10 -8.73 3.69
C LEU A 507 -19.01 -9.71 4.88
N HIS A 508 -20.10 -9.85 5.64
CA HIS A 508 -20.12 -10.66 6.87
C HIS A 508 -19.77 -12.14 6.64
N GLU A 509 -20.00 -12.66 5.45
CA GLU A 509 -19.65 -14.05 5.13
C GLU A 509 -18.14 -14.34 5.17
N LEU A 510 -17.30 -13.32 4.98
CA LEU A 510 -15.84 -13.44 5.05
C LEU A 510 -15.31 -13.49 6.50
N ILE A 511 -16.13 -13.12 7.48
CA ILE A 511 -15.70 -12.85 8.86
C ILE A 511 -15.76 -14.14 9.67
N ALA A 512 -14.66 -14.45 10.40
CA ALA A 512 -14.53 -15.62 11.25
C ALA A 512 -15.32 -15.51 12.58
#